data_0a771ba6b097dce0c6660dbaa7b801a5
#
_entry.id   0a771ba6b097dce0c6660dbaa7b801a5
#
_cell.length_a   1.000
_cell.length_b   1.000
_cell.length_c   1.000
_cell.angle_alpha   90.00
_cell.angle_beta   90.00
_cell.angle_gamma   90.00
#
_symmetry.space_group_name_H-M   'P 1'
#
loop_
_entity.id
_entity.type
_entity.pdbx_description
1 polymer ?
#
loop_
_entity_poly.entity_id
_entity_poly.type
_entity_poly.pdbx_seq_one_letter_code
_entity_poly.pdbx_strand_id
1 'polypeptide(L)'
;MKHLLIFLSILLLSSPLFGQETGVLYQYETSSGIQWKTFGDGKVQPKYKGEIKNGKPNEQGVYTYPDGRKYFGQWKDGKINGRGTYTSPFRWKYVGEFKDGNFHGQGIYTYPDGERYVGEFKNGIQDGQGTLSYPDGRKYVGEFKNGIQNGQGTNTFSNGWNGIGEWIDVEPWNVKVFDKKGNLKMKWENGKVQYF
;
A
#
# COMPACT_ATOMS: atom_id res chain seq x y z
N MET A 1 31.98 35.16 10.30
CA MET A 1 31.21 34.10 9.64
C MET A 1 29.76 34.20 10.11
N LYS A 2 28.88 34.71 9.25
CA LYS A 2 27.45 34.92 9.57
C LYS A 2 26.67 33.72 9.06
N HIS A 3 26.08 32.94 9.98
CA HIS A 3 25.16 31.86 9.62
C HIS A 3 23.84 32.46 9.17
N LEU A 4 23.54 32.28 7.88
CA LEU A 4 22.26 32.62 7.28
C LEU A 4 21.28 31.47 7.54
N LEU A 5 20.40 31.64 8.52
CA LEU A 5 19.25 30.77 8.75
C LEU A 5 18.20 31.07 7.69
N ILE A 6 18.07 30.17 6.71
CA ILE A 6 16.99 30.21 5.75
C ILE A 6 15.76 29.58 6.43
N PHE A 7 14.86 30.43 6.92
CA PHE A 7 13.52 30.00 7.28
C PHE A 7 12.73 29.77 6.00
N LEU A 8 12.53 28.48 5.66
CA LEU A 8 11.60 28.09 4.61
C LEU A 8 10.17 28.24 5.16
N SER A 9 9.61 29.43 5.03
CA SER A 9 8.19 29.67 5.29
C SER A 9 7.39 29.01 4.17
N ILE A 10 6.82 27.84 4.46
CA ILE A 10 5.77 27.26 3.62
C ILE A 10 4.55 28.14 3.78
N LEU A 11 4.42 29.12 2.90
CA LEU A 11 3.20 29.88 2.72
C LEU A 11 2.17 28.93 2.10
N LEU A 12 1.32 28.34 2.92
CA LEU A 12 0.08 27.72 2.49
C LEU A 12 -0.85 28.87 1.99
N LEU A 13 -0.68 29.22 0.73
CA LEU A 13 -1.67 30.02 -0.01
C LEU A 13 -2.88 29.10 -0.27
N SER A 14 -3.75 28.98 0.73
CA SER A 14 -5.10 28.46 0.54
C SER A 14 -5.92 29.58 -0.12
N SER A 15 -5.91 29.64 -1.44
CA SER A 15 -6.97 30.35 -2.15
C SER A 15 -8.26 29.57 -1.90
N PRO A 16 -9.31 30.19 -1.34
CA PRO A 16 -10.61 29.51 -1.30
C PRO A 16 -11.13 29.42 -2.74
N LEU A 17 -10.99 28.25 -3.35
CA LEU A 17 -11.76 27.94 -4.53
C LEU A 17 -13.25 27.92 -4.11
N PHE A 18 -14.03 28.78 -4.71
CA PHE A 18 -15.48 28.88 -4.52
C PHE A 18 -16.11 27.47 -4.61
N GLY A 19 -16.77 27.03 -3.51
CA GLY A 19 -17.56 25.80 -3.47
C GLY A 19 -16.97 24.61 -2.72
N GLN A 20 -15.80 24.76 -2.07
CA GLN A 20 -15.21 23.72 -1.25
C GLN A 20 -15.38 24.04 0.24
N GLU A 21 -16.15 23.22 0.95
CA GLU A 21 -16.37 23.35 2.39
C GLU A 21 -15.56 22.30 3.13
N THR A 22 -15.03 22.63 4.30
CA THR A 22 -14.48 21.64 5.21
C THR A 22 -15.49 21.29 6.29
N GLY A 23 -15.59 20.02 6.65
CA GLY A 23 -16.56 19.59 7.62
C GLY A 23 -16.43 18.16 8.09
N VAL A 24 -17.46 17.71 8.79
CA VAL A 24 -17.57 16.34 9.30
C VAL A 24 -18.79 15.69 8.67
N LEU A 25 -18.59 14.48 8.13
CA LEU A 25 -19.64 13.62 7.62
C LEU A 25 -19.56 12.24 8.27
N TYR A 26 -20.71 11.60 8.40
CA TYR A 26 -20.83 10.22 8.86
C TYR A 26 -21.38 9.37 7.71
N GLN A 27 -20.80 8.20 7.53
CA GLN A 27 -21.23 7.26 6.49
C GLN A 27 -22.34 6.37 6.99
N TYR A 28 -23.39 6.24 6.20
CA TYR A 28 -24.49 5.31 6.40
C TYR A 28 -24.61 4.38 5.21
N GLU A 29 -24.70 3.08 5.49
CA GLU A 29 -25.05 2.08 4.49
C GLU A 29 -26.56 1.93 4.45
N THR A 30 -27.12 2.02 3.24
CA THR A 30 -28.55 1.92 2.99
C THR A 30 -28.82 0.96 1.84
N SER A 31 -30.06 0.55 1.64
CA SER A 31 -30.47 -0.30 0.50
C SER A 31 -30.17 0.35 -0.85
N SER A 32 -30.07 1.68 -0.91
CA SER A 32 -29.71 2.45 -2.12
C SER A 32 -28.21 2.79 -2.22
N GLY A 33 -27.37 2.25 -1.32
CA GLY A 33 -25.92 2.48 -1.27
C GLY A 33 -25.49 3.41 -0.14
N ILE A 34 -24.26 3.95 -0.25
CA ILE A 34 -23.65 4.81 0.77
C ILE A 34 -24.29 6.21 0.75
N GLN A 35 -24.69 6.67 1.92
CA GLN A 35 -25.13 8.05 2.17
C GLN A 35 -24.19 8.74 3.18
N TRP A 36 -23.94 10.03 2.96
CA TRP A 36 -23.16 10.89 3.84
C TRP A 36 -24.09 11.88 4.56
N LYS A 37 -23.99 11.97 5.88
CA LYS A 37 -24.83 12.86 6.71
C LYS A 37 -23.94 13.69 7.65
N THR A 38 -24.37 14.89 7.99
CA THR A 38 -23.69 15.81 8.91
C THR A 38 -23.85 15.45 10.38
N PHE A 39 -24.66 14.46 10.69
CA PHE A 39 -24.91 13.94 12.04
C PHE A 39 -24.67 12.42 12.09
N GLY A 40 -24.26 11.92 13.25
CA GLY A 40 -23.99 10.51 13.51
C GLY A 40 -23.16 10.31 14.77
N ASP A 41 -22.95 9.04 15.17
CA ASP A 41 -22.07 8.66 16.26
C ASP A 41 -20.85 7.93 15.70
N GLY A 42 -19.66 8.51 15.87
CA GLY A 42 -18.39 7.91 15.40
C GLY A 42 -18.00 6.59 16.06
N LYS A 43 -18.73 6.16 17.11
CA LYS A 43 -18.60 4.82 17.69
C LYS A 43 -19.36 3.75 16.89
N VAL A 44 -20.33 4.18 16.10
CA VAL A 44 -21.22 3.30 15.32
C VAL A 44 -21.01 3.47 13.82
N GLN A 45 -20.93 4.71 13.36
CA GLN A 45 -20.74 5.03 11.96
C GLN A 45 -19.29 5.47 11.68
N PRO A 46 -18.71 5.10 10.55
CA PRO A 46 -17.46 5.70 10.11
C PRO A 46 -17.61 7.24 9.95
N LYS A 47 -16.57 7.95 10.36
CA LYS A 47 -16.53 9.41 10.41
C LYS A 47 -15.47 9.95 9.46
N TYR A 48 -15.89 10.83 8.57
CA TYR A 48 -15.01 11.63 7.71
C TYR A 48 -14.84 13.04 8.31
N LYS A 49 -13.62 13.58 8.20
CA LYS A 49 -13.33 14.99 8.46
C LYS A 49 -12.39 15.50 7.37
N GLY A 50 -12.81 16.49 6.61
CA GLY A 50 -12.01 17.02 5.50
C GLY A 50 -12.85 17.88 4.56
N GLU A 51 -12.39 17.94 3.31
CA GLU A 51 -13.02 18.75 2.27
C GLU A 51 -14.28 18.07 1.73
N ILE A 52 -15.33 18.84 1.53
CA ILE A 52 -16.66 18.39 1.12
C ILE A 52 -17.05 19.12 -0.16
N LYS A 53 -17.56 18.36 -1.11
CA LYS A 53 -18.16 18.89 -2.35
C LYS A 53 -19.48 18.17 -2.61
N ASN A 54 -20.55 18.94 -2.85
CA ASN A 54 -21.89 18.40 -3.08
C ASN A 54 -22.33 17.38 -2.00
N GLY A 55 -22.04 17.69 -0.71
CA GLY A 55 -22.40 16.82 0.42
C GLY A 55 -21.60 15.51 0.53
N LYS A 56 -20.49 15.37 -0.19
CA LYS A 56 -19.66 14.16 -0.21
C LYS A 56 -18.19 14.49 0.08
N PRO A 57 -17.43 13.55 0.71
CA PRO A 57 -15.98 13.62 0.80
C PRO A 57 -15.33 13.90 -0.56
N ASN A 58 -14.43 14.89 -0.59
CA ASN A 58 -13.68 15.25 -1.79
C ASN A 58 -12.30 15.79 -1.40
N GLU A 59 -11.31 15.72 -2.31
CA GLU A 59 -9.91 16.16 -2.10
C GLU A 59 -9.28 15.54 -0.84
N GLN A 60 -8.90 16.31 0.17
CA GLN A 60 -8.16 15.81 1.34
C GLN A 60 -9.08 15.58 2.56
N GLY A 61 -8.90 14.43 3.20
CA GLY A 61 -9.62 14.14 4.42
C GLY A 61 -9.10 12.97 5.25
N VAL A 62 -9.55 12.93 6.49
CA VAL A 62 -9.33 11.83 7.44
C VAL A 62 -10.63 11.05 7.58
N TYR A 63 -10.54 9.75 7.47
CA TYR A 63 -11.67 8.85 7.67
C TYR A 63 -11.34 7.86 8.78
N THR A 64 -12.19 7.77 9.77
CA THR A 64 -12.00 6.92 10.94
C THR A 64 -13.15 5.93 11.01
N TYR A 65 -12.81 4.65 11.06
CA TYR A 65 -13.76 3.55 11.24
C TYR A 65 -14.04 3.33 12.73
N PRO A 66 -15.21 2.80 13.11
CA PRO A 66 -15.54 2.47 14.49
C PRO A 66 -14.57 1.49 15.16
N ASP A 67 -13.95 0.60 14.38
CA ASP A 67 -12.95 -0.38 14.82
C ASP A 67 -11.52 0.20 15.00
N GLY A 68 -11.37 1.53 14.80
CA GLY A 68 -10.11 2.25 14.96
C GLY A 68 -9.22 2.29 13.74
N ARG A 69 -9.57 1.64 12.64
CA ARG A 69 -8.87 1.84 11.35
C ARG A 69 -9.01 3.28 10.89
N LYS A 70 -7.99 3.79 10.20
CA LYS A 70 -7.98 5.18 9.72
C LYS A 70 -7.44 5.26 8.30
N TYR A 71 -8.04 6.12 7.51
CA TYR A 71 -7.49 6.57 6.24
C TYR A 71 -7.23 8.07 6.30
N PHE A 72 -6.10 8.49 5.78
CA PHE A 72 -5.77 9.90 5.51
C PHE A 72 -5.30 10.01 4.06
N GLY A 73 -5.95 10.85 3.28
CA GLY A 73 -5.57 11.01 1.88
C GLY A 73 -6.68 11.60 1.01
N GLN A 74 -6.56 11.34 -0.27
CA GLN A 74 -7.38 11.92 -1.31
C GLN A 74 -8.72 11.20 -1.49
N TRP A 75 -9.73 11.98 -1.77
CA TRP A 75 -11.11 11.55 -2.00
C TRP A 75 -11.64 12.14 -3.30
N LYS A 76 -12.52 11.41 -3.95
CA LYS A 76 -13.26 11.87 -5.11
C LYS A 76 -14.71 11.37 -5.05
N ASP A 77 -15.65 12.29 -5.07
CA ASP A 77 -17.10 12.00 -5.12
C ASP A 77 -17.57 10.99 -4.04
N GLY A 78 -17.02 11.11 -2.82
CA GLY A 78 -17.38 10.25 -1.69
C GLY A 78 -16.62 8.93 -1.62
N LYS A 79 -15.64 8.70 -2.49
CA LYS A 79 -14.80 7.51 -2.50
C LYS A 79 -13.33 7.85 -2.25
N ILE A 80 -12.62 6.96 -1.56
CA ILE A 80 -11.15 7.01 -1.45
C ILE A 80 -10.57 6.83 -2.86
N ASN A 81 -9.79 7.83 -3.33
CA ASN A 81 -9.22 7.81 -4.67
C ASN A 81 -8.00 8.73 -4.73
N GLY A 82 -6.90 8.28 -5.34
CA GLY A 82 -5.63 9.00 -5.34
C GLY A 82 -4.68 8.52 -4.25
N ARG A 83 -3.79 9.37 -3.73
CA ARG A 83 -2.77 8.96 -2.76
C ARG A 83 -3.25 9.09 -1.32
N GLY A 84 -2.83 8.13 -0.49
CA GLY A 84 -3.18 8.14 0.93
C GLY A 84 -2.43 7.14 1.79
N THR A 85 -2.75 7.20 3.07
CA THR A 85 -2.25 6.28 4.10
C THR A 85 -3.44 5.64 4.78
N TYR A 86 -3.44 4.32 4.84
CA TYR A 86 -4.41 3.53 5.58
C TYR A 86 -3.71 2.81 6.73
N THR A 87 -4.21 2.92 7.93
CA THR A 87 -3.63 2.31 9.13
C THR A 87 -4.66 1.48 9.88
N SER A 88 -4.19 0.41 10.53
CA SER A 88 -5.00 -0.45 11.38
C SER A 88 -4.45 -0.50 12.82
N PRO A 89 -5.32 -0.58 13.84
CA PRO A 89 -4.89 -0.87 15.21
C PRO A 89 -4.18 -2.23 15.32
N PHE A 90 -4.39 -3.14 14.36
CA PHE A 90 -3.71 -4.43 14.24
C PHE A 90 -2.30 -4.34 13.63
N ARG A 91 -1.71 -3.13 13.61
CA ARG A 91 -0.31 -2.85 13.24
C ARG A 91 0.05 -3.05 11.76
N TRP A 92 -0.91 -3.22 10.85
CA TRP A 92 -0.61 -3.12 9.43
C TRP A 92 -0.85 -1.70 8.90
N LYS A 93 -0.13 -1.33 7.85
CA LYS A 93 -0.19 -0.01 7.23
C LYS A 93 -0.04 -0.14 5.72
N TYR A 94 -0.83 0.63 4.97
CA TYR A 94 -0.62 0.86 3.55
C TYR A 94 -0.37 2.35 3.28
N VAL A 95 0.60 2.65 2.43
CA VAL A 95 0.88 4.00 1.91
C VAL A 95 1.02 3.88 0.41
N GLY A 96 0.15 4.53 -0.34
CA GLY A 96 0.18 4.38 -1.80
C GLY A 96 -1.03 4.98 -2.49
N GLU A 97 -1.26 4.48 -3.69
CA GLU A 97 -2.36 4.90 -4.54
C GLU A 97 -3.62 4.07 -4.25
N PHE A 98 -4.75 4.72 -4.39
CA PHE A 98 -6.08 4.12 -4.22
C PHE A 98 -6.95 4.41 -5.45
N LYS A 99 -7.78 3.46 -5.80
CA LYS A 99 -8.82 3.61 -6.82
C LYS A 99 -10.11 2.99 -6.31
N ASP A 100 -11.17 3.80 -6.25
CA ASP A 100 -12.51 3.38 -5.78
C ASP A 100 -12.50 2.62 -4.44
N GLY A 101 -11.64 3.06 -3.49
CA GLY A 101 -11.49 2.47 -2.16
C GLY A 101 -10.52 1.29 -2.06
N ASN A 102 -9.97 0.80 -3.16
CA ASN A 102 -9.02 -0.31 -3.18
C ASN A 102 -7.57 0.18 -3.34
N PHE A 103 -6.60 -0.53 -2.77
CA PHE A 103 -5.17 -0.32 -3.08
C PHE A 103 -4.97 -0.51 -4.58
N HIS A 104 -4.22 0.41 -5.19
CA HIS A 104 -3.99 0.42 -6.63
C HIS A 104 -2.66 1.10 -6.94
N GLY A 105 -2.10 0.87 -8.16
CA GLY A 105 -0.85 1.50 -8.56
C GLY A 105 0.31 1.22 -7.61
N GLN A 106 1.20 2.18 -7.40
CA GLN A 106 2.36 2.01 -6.54
C GLN A 106 2.00 2.17 -5.05
N GLY A 107 2.51 1.25 -4.22
CA GLY A 107 2.26 1.31 -2.79
C GLY A 107 3.27 0.55 -1.94
N ILE A 108 3.17 0.80 -0.64
CA ILE A 108 3.94 0.16 0.41
C ILE A 108 2.95 -0.45 1.39
N TYR A 109 3.01 -1.75 1.55
CA TYR A 109 2.26 -2.46 2.60
C TYR A 109 3.21 -2.97 3.66
N THR A 110 2.96 -2.64 4.91
CA THR A 110 3.70 -3.14 6.07
C THR A 110 2.79 -4.05 6.86
N TYR A 111 3.21 -5.29 7.05
CA TYR A 111 2.50 -6.32 7.79
C TYR A 111 2.75 -6.21 9.31
N PRO A 112 1.88 -6.81 10.15
CA PRO A 112 2.02 -6.75 11.62
C PRO A 112 3.32 -7.36 12.16
N ASP A 113 3.86 -8.36 11.49
CA ASP A 113 5.10 -9.08 11.81
C ASP A 113 6.38 -8.37 11.33
N GLY A 114 6.22 -7.24 10.63
CA GLY A 114 7.33 -6.44 10.11
C GLY A 114 7.72 -6.76 8.67
N GLU A 115 7.07 -7.72 8.02
CA GLU A 115 7.21 -7.89 6.57
C GLU A 115 6.79 -6.63 5.84
N ARG A 116 7.40 -6.36 4.67
CA ARG A 116 7.13 -5.15 3.90
C ARG A 116 7.13 -5.44 2.41
N TYR A 117 6.01 -5.15 1.77
CA TYR A 117 5.90 -5.13 0.32
C TYR A 117 5.99 -3.71 -0.23
N VAL A 118 6.73 -3.51 -1.31
CA VAL A 118 6.84 -2.26 -2.08
C VAL A 118 6.66 -2.62 -3.54
N GLY A 119 5.64 -2.12 -4.19
CA GLY A 119 5.38 -2.46 -5.58
C GLY A 119 3.97 -2.13 -6.04
N GLU A 120 3.57 -2.83 -7.09
CA GLU A 120 2.31 -2.61 -7.76
C GLU A 120 1.14 -3.34 -7.08
N PHE A 121 0.01 -2.65 -7.04
CA PHE A 121 -1.27 -3.17 -6.55
C PHE A 121 -2.35 -3.02 -7.62
N LYS A 122 -3.22 -4.00 -7.71
CA LYS A 122 -4.39 -3.99 -8.57
C LYS A 122 -5.60 -4.53 -7.80
N ASN A 123 -6.64 -3.69 -7.66
CA ASN A 123 -7.88 -4.07 -6.95
C ASN A 123 -7.65 -4.63 -5.54
N GLY A 124 -6.73 -4.02 -4.78
CA GLY A 124 -6.42 -4.40 -3.40
C GLY A 124 -5.34 -5.47 -3.22
N ILE A 125 -4.84 -6.06 -4.31
CA ILE A 125 -3.93 -7.20 -4.29
C ILE A 125 -2.60 -6.83 -4.96
N GLN A 126 -1.47 -7.39 -4.50
CA GLN A 126 -0.16 -7.27 -5.16
C GLN A 126 -0.22 -7.91 -6.54
N ASP A 127 0.07 -7.14 -7.59
CA ASP A 127 0.02 -7.61 -8.97
C ASP A 127 0.91 -6.72 -9.84
N GLY A 128 1.94 -7.28 -10.46
CA GLY A 128 2.99 -6.59 -11.20
C GLY A 128 4.35 -6.68 -10.51
N GLN A 129 5.22 -5.69 -10.70
CA GLN A 129 6.56 -5.68 -10.13
C GLN A 129 6.55 -5.26 -8.66
N GLY A 130 7.35 -5.99 -7.84
CA GLY A 130 7.43 -5.67 -6.41
C GLY A 130 8.64 -6.23 -5.69
N THR A 131 8.80 -5.76 -4.46
CA THR A 131 9.79 -6.25 -3.51
C THR A 131 9.09 -6.63 -2.21
N LEU A 132 9.19 -7.88 -1.81
CA LEU A 132 8.78 -8.36 -0.49
C LEU A 132 10.03 -8.58 0.36
N SER A 133 10.10 -7.93 1.50
CA SER A 133 11.23 -8.00 2.44
C SER A 133 10.76 -8.52 3.80
N TYR A 134 11.55 -9.41 4.40
CA TYR A 134 11.31 -10.02 5.70
C TYR A 134 12.28 -9.48 6.75
N PRO A 135 11.90 -9.43 8.04
CA PRO A 135 12.79 -8.97 9.11
C PRO A 135 14.09 -9.78 9.27
N ASP A 136 14.08 -11.04 8.85
CA ASP A 136 15.24 -11.96 8.91
C ASP A 136 16.24 -11.76 7.74
N GLY A 137 16.00 -10.76 6.89
CA GLY A 137 16.85 -10.41 5.75
C GLY A 137 16.51 -11.15 4.47
N ARG A 138 15.57 -12.08 4.46
CA ARG A 138 15.03 -12.64 3.21
C ARG A 138 14.37 -11.54 2.39
N LYS A 139 14.46 -11.66 1.06
CA LYS A 139 13.86 -10.70 0.15
C LYS A 139 13.54 -11.35 -1.18
N TYR A 140 12.38 -11.05 -1.73
CA TYR A 140 12.06 -11.33 -3.13
C TYR A 140 11.90 -10.03 -3.89
N VAL A 141 12.48 -9.95 -5.08
CA VAL A 141 12.34 -8.84 -6.02
C VAL A 141 11.94 -9.43 -7.37
N GLY A 142 10.76 -9.11 -7.87
CA GLY A 142 10.26 -9.67 -9.11
C GLY A 142 8.77 -9.50 -9.32
N GLU A 143 8.23 -10.39 -10.12
CA GLU A 143 6.84 -10.39 -10.52
C GLU A 143 5.93 -11.00 -9.44
N PHE A 144 4.78 -10.37 -9.26
CA PHE A 144 3.67 -10.83 -8.42
C PHE A 144 2.41 -10.97 -9.25
N LYS A 145 1.63 -12.00 -8.97
CA LYS A 145 0.33 -12.22 -9.58
C LYS A 145 -0.65 -12.70 -8.50
N ASN A 146 -1.79 -12.02 -8.38
CA ASN A 146 -2.80 -12.36 -7.37
C ASN A 146 -2.26 -12.48 -5.93
N GLY A 147 -1.30 -11.64 -5.55
CA GLY A 147 -0.72 -11.57 -4.20
C GLY A 147 0.47 -12.48 -3.94
N ILE A 148 0.88 -13.31 -4.89
CA ILE A 148 1.96 -14.27 -4.74
C ILE A 148 3.07 -14.06 -5.77
N GLN A 149 4.29 -14.52 -5.44
CA GLN A 149 5.44 -14.51 -6.34
C GLN A 149 5.16 -15.42 -7.53
N ASN A 150 5.17 -14.85 -8.74
CA ASN A 150 4.86 -15.60 -9.95
C ASN A 150 5.46 -14.87 -11.16
N GLY A 151 6.38 -15.51 -11.88
CA GLY A 151 7.14 -14.93 -12.99
C GLY A 151 8.61 -14.78 -12.67
N GLN A 152 9.29 -13.84 -13.34
CA GLN A 152 10.72 -13.62 -13.17
C GLN A 152 11.04 -12.90 -11.85
N GLY A 153 12.04 -13.39 -11.12
CA GLY A 153 12.44 -12.77 -9.87
C GLY A 153 13.75 -13.26 -9.28
N THR A 154 14.19 -12.53 -8.26
CA THR A 154 15.35 -12.87 -7.43
C THR A 154 14.90 -13.04 -5.99
N ASN A 155 15.15 -14.22 -5.42
CA ASN A 155 14.94 -14.48 -4.00
C ASN A 155 16.30 -14.48 -3.29
N THR A 156 16.46 -13.61 -2.30
CA THR A 156 17.58 -13.63 -1.36
C THR A 156 17.18 -14.44 -0.14
N PHE A 157 17.90 -15.51 0.14
CA PHE A 157 17.68 -16.39 1.30
C PHE A 157 18.33 -15.82 2.57
N SER A 158 17.91 -16.28 3.74
CA SER A 158 18.46 -15.84 5.05
C SER A 158 19.97 -16.09 5.20
N ASN A 159 20.51 -17.11 4.53
CA ASN A 159 21.94 -17.36 4.47
C ASN A 159 22.69 -16.43 3.49
N GLY A 160 21.98 -15.55 2.79
CA GLY A 160 22.51 -14.58 1.82
C GLY A 160 22.80 -15.17 0.44
N TRP A 161 22.33 -16.36 0.14
CA TRP A 161 22.35 -16.90 -1.23
C TRP A 161 21.24 -16.24 -2.06
N ASN A 162 21.38 -16.27 -3.39
CA ASN A 162 20.41 -15.69 -4.31
C ASN A 162 19.90 -16.72 -5.31
N GLY A 163 18.59 -16.92 -5.37
CA GLY A 163 17.90 -17.68 -6.39
C GLY A 163 17.35 -16.76 -7.47
N ILE A 164 17.80 -16.91 -8.72
CA ILE A 164 17.44 -16.04 -9.83
C ILE A 164 16.76 -16.86 -10.91
N GLY A 165 15.59 -16.44 -11.37
CA GLY A 165 14.88 -17.12 -12.44
C GLY A 165 13.38 -17.01 -12.35
N GLU A 166 12.69 -18.03 -12.87
CA GLU A 166 11.24 -18.12 -12.96
C GLU A 166 10.65 -18.84 -11.74
N TRP A 167 9.62 -18.26 -11.19
CA TRP A 167 8.86 -18.74 -10.03
C TRP A 167 7.41 -18.98 -10.45
N ILE A 168 6.83 -20.08 -10.04
CA ILE A 168 5.41 -20.38 -10.25
C ILE A 168 4.78 -20.64 -8.88
N ASP A 169 3.81 -19.81 -8.50
CA ASP A 169 3.07 -19.93 -7.24
C ASP A 169 4.01 -20.11 -6.02
N VAL A 170 5.02 -19.20 -5.92
CA VAL A 170 6.07 -19.16 -4.89
C VAL A 170 7.17 -20.22 -5.08
N GLU A 171 6.92 -21.30 -5.80
CA GLU A 171 7.87 -22.40 -6.00
C GLU A 171 8.87 -22.08 -7.11
N PRO A 172 10.16 -22.48 -6.96
CA PRO A 172 11.16 -22.28 -8.01
C PRO A 172 10.88 -23.23 -9.19
N TRP A 173 10.69 -22.65 -10.37
CA TRP A 173 10.41 -23.42 -11.60
C TRP A 173 11.67 -23.58 -12.47
N ASN A 174 12.23 -22.46 -12.93
CA ASN A 174 13.50 -22.42 -13.65
C ASN A 174 14.43 -21.43 -12.94
N VAL A 175 15.08 -21.84 -11.84
CA VAL A 175 15.85 -20.99 -10.93
C VAL A 175 17.26 -21.50 -10.77
N LYS A 176 18.26 -20.60 -10.83
CA LYS A 176 19.65 -20.88 -10.45
C LYS A 176 19.95 -20.23 -9.10
N VAL A 177 20.53 -20.98 -8.17
CA VAL A 177 20.89 -20.49 -6.84
C VAL A 177 22.40 -20.41 -6.70
N PHE A 178 22.87 -19.23 -6.31
CA PHE A 178 24.28 -18.90 -6.14
C PHE A 178 24.57 -18.57 -4.67
N ASP A 179 25.77 -18.97 -4.20
CA ASP A 179 26.28 -18.53 -2.91
C ASP A 179 26.74 -17.06 -2.94
N LYS A 180 27.17 -16.52 -1.79
CA LYS A 180 27.68 -15.14 -1.67
C LYS A 180 28.92 -14.84 -2.52
N LYS A 181 29.65 -15.88 -2.96
CA LYS A 181 30.85 -15.77 -3.82
C LYS A 181 30.49 -15.89 -5.31
N GLY A 182 29.21 -16.14 -5.64
CA GLY A 182 28.75 -16.33 -7.00
C GLY A 182 28.89 -17.76 -7.54
N ASN A 183 29.22 -18.75 -6.69
CA ASN A 183 29.29 -20.15 -7.12
C ASN A 183 27.86 -20.72 -7.20
N LEU A 184 27.57 -21.43 -8.30
CA LEU A 184 26.32 -22.17 -8.46
C LEU A 184 26.23 -23.29 -7.42
N LYS A 185 25.11 -23.41 -6.73
CA LYS A 185 24.84 -24.41 -5.69
C LYS A 185 23.67 -25.31 -6.01
N MET A 186 22.65 -24.75 -6.64
CA MET A 186 21.44 -25.48 -7.00
C MET A 186 20.85 -24.91 -8.29
N LYS A 187 20.16 -25.76 -9.04
CA LYS A 187 19.39 -25.36 -10.22
C LYS A 187 18.07 -26.10 -10.22
N TRP A 188 16.99 -25.37 -10.48
CA TRP A 188 15.70 -25.94 -10.83
C TRP A 188 15.50 -25.84 -12.35
N GLU A 189 15.06 -26.93 -12.94
CA GLU A 189 14.58 -26.99 -14.33
C GLU A 189 13.21 -27.68 -14.32
N ASN A 190 12.19 -26.96 -14.76
CA ASN A 190 10.80 -27.43 -14.73
C ASN A 190 10.39 -27.99 -13.34
N GLY A 191 10.76 -27.26 -12.27
CA GLY A 191 10.47 -27.63 -10.88
C GLY A 191 11.30 -28.77 -10.30
N LYS A 192 12.27 -29.34 -11.05
CA LYS A 192 13.17 -30.41 -10.58
C LYS A 192 14.52 -29.83 -10.17
N VAL A 193 14.99 -30.17 -8.97
CA VAL A 193 16.25 -29.64 -8.40
C VAL A 193 17.46 -30.50 -8.76
N GLN A 194 18.59 -29.85 -9.03
CA GLN A 194 19.94 -30.42 -9.13
C GLN A 194 20.87 -29.63 -8.19
N TYR A 195 21.81 -30.34 -7.56
CA TYR A 195 22.81 -29.76 -6.64
C TYR A 195 24.21 -29.80 -7.26
N PHE A 196 25.06 -28.80 -6.92
CA PHE A 196 26.44 -28.63 -7.44
C PHE A 196 27.42 -28.41 -6.31
#